data_122046db996f3744eb82455e2027dfd3
#
_entry.id   122046db996f3744eb82455e2027dfd3
#
_cell.length_a   1.000
_cell.length_b   1.000
_cell.length_c   1.000
_cell.angle_alpha   90.00
_cell.angle_beta   90.00
_cell.angle_gamma   90.00
#
_symmetry.space_group_name_H-M   'P 1'
#
loop_
_entity.id
_entity.type
_entity.pdbx_description
1 polymer ?
#
loop_
_entity_poly.entity_id
_entity_poly.type
_entity_poly.pdbx_seq_one_letter_code
_entity_poly.pdbx_strand_id
1 'polypeptide(L)'
;MIALYGCSTEQIKTTDATFHLPVSIDPIPHLTASHQLRHHSILPLSQLNNHDEPNELAQQENLLPRIARYIKQGIASWYGPGFHGKKTATGEIFDMYAMTAAHKTLPIPSYAQVTNLENHRSVIVRINDRGPYVGNREIDLSYAAAKNLDMEQDGTGAVEIKVISSSQALQQIAATQEQHVYLQVGSFGSAKKAMKLKNKIAANNLPEPDIRSSTYKKSTLYKVQMGPINSTASANQLNEQLAKIGITDTQFVSESKQSQSSRVIM
;
A
#
# COMPACT_ATOMS: atom_id res chain seq x y z
N MET A 1 -3.09 -55.22 35.30
CA MET A 1 -4.45 -54.75 34.96
C MET A 1 -4.29 -53.63 33.93
N ILE A 2 -4.46 -53.99 32.65
CA ILE A 2 -4.23 -53.12 31.48
C ILE A 2 -5.61 -52.68 31.00
N ALA A 3 -5.92 -51.40 31.03
CA ALA A 3 -7.12 -50.84 30.42
C ALA A 3 -6.80 -50.19 29.10
N LEU A 4 -7.26 -50.81 28.01
CA LEU A 4 -7.24 -50.28 26.64
C LEU A 4 -8.46 -49.34 26.48
N TYR A 5 -8.24 -48.06 26.14
CA TYR A 5 -9.30 -47.18 25.66
C TYR A 5 -9.20 -47.09 24.13
N GLY A 6 -10.29 -47.50 23.49
CA GLY A 6 -10.45 -47.55 22.06
C GLY A 6 -10.62 -46.18 21.45
N CYS A 7 -10.01 -45.98 20.30
CA CYS A 7 -10.14 -44.83 19.42
C CYS A 7 -11.42 -44.96 18.60
N SER A 8 -12.38 -44.04 18.78
CA SER A 8 -13.57 -43.94 17.93
C SER A 8 -13.32 -42.93 16.82
N THR A 9 -13.25 -43.41 15.58
CA THR A 9 -13.18 -42.58 14.39
C THR A 9 -14.59 -42.18 13.96
N GLU A 10 -14.98 -40.94 14.21
CA GLU A 10 -16.17 -40.37 13.56
C GLU A 10 -15.84 -39.91 12.13
N GLN A 11 -16.49 -40.54 11.17
CA GLN A 11 -16.46 -40.10 9.76
C GLN A 11 -17.42 -38.94 9.57
N ILE A 12 -16.89 -37.77 9.17
CA ILE A 12 -17.68 -36.62 8.75
C ILE A 12 -18.12 -36.85 7.30
N LYS A 13 -19.43 -37.01 7.13
CA LYS A 13 -20.08 -37.08 5.80
C LYS A 13 -20.03 -35.66 5.17
N THR A 14 -19.34 -35.54 4.04
CA THR A 14 -19.42 -34.39 3.15
C THR A 14 -20.75 -34.42 2.40
N THR A 15 -21.61 -33.45 2.67
CA THR A 15 -22.77 -33.17 1.82
C THR A 15 -22.39 -32.14 0.78
N ASP A 16 -22.34 -32.56 -0.48
CA ASP A 16 -22.27 -31.68 -1.65
C ASP A 16 -23.54 -30.81 -1.73
N ALA A 17 -23.39 -29.51 -1.46
CA ALA A 17 -24.41 -28.54 -1.77
C ALA A 17 -24.03 -27.80 -3.07
N THR A 18 -24.51 -28.33 -4.19
CA THR A 18 -24.48 -27.65 -5.48
C THR A 18 -25.44 -26.45 -5.44
N PHE A 19 -24.88 -25.25 -5.33
CA PHE A 19 -25.63 -24.01 -5.49
C PHE A 19 -25.79 -23.70 -6.98
N HIS A 20 -27.00 -23.92 -7.52
CA HIS A 20 -27.42 -23.39 -8.80
C HIS A 20 -27.89 -21.95 -8.62
N LEU A 21 -27.18 -20.99 -9.24
CA LEU A 21 -27.66 -19.63 -9.45
C LEU A 21 -28.47 -19.59 -10.75
N PRO A 22 -29.68 -19.02 -10.76
CA PRO A 22 -30.40 -18.78 -12.02
C PRO A 22 -29.78 -17.57 -12.72
N VAL A 23 -29.21 -17.79 -13.90
CA VAL A 23 -28.83 -16.74 -14.85
C VAL A 23 -30.10 -16.35 -15.59
N SER A 24 -30.65 -15.17 -15.26
CA SER A 24 -31.67 -14.52 -16.09
C SER A 24 -30.94 -13.51 -17.00
N ILE A 25 -30.92 -13.81 -18.29
CA ILE A 25 -30.42 -12.91 -19.34
C ILE A 25 -31.63 -12.27 -20.00
N ASP A 26 -31.92 -11.01 -19.65
CA ASP A 26 -32.88 -10.21 -20.40
C ASP A 26 -32.21 -9.62 -21.64
N PRO A 27 -32.86 -9.67 -22.83
CA PRO A 27 -32.26 -9.20 -24.07
C PRO A 27 -32.31 -7.67 -24.18
N ILE A 28 -31.21 -7.08 -24.62
CA ILE A 28 -31.03 -5.67 -24.92
C ILE A 28 -31.94 -5.28 -26.12
N PRO A 29 -32.76 -4.21 -26.08
CA PRO A 29 -33.53 -3.76 -27.21
C PRO A 29 -32.65 -3.07 -28.27
N HIS A 30 -32.75 -3.56 -29.51
CA HIS A 30 -32.17 -2.94 -30.69
C HIS A 30 -32.80 -1.56 -30.95
N LEU A 31 -32.01 -0.51 -30.93
CA LEU A 31 -32.38 0.80 -31.47
C LEU A 31 -32.00 0.86 -32.94
N THR A 32 -33.05 0.84 -33.78
CA THR A 32 -32.96 1.07 -35.21
C THR A 32 -32.69 2.56 -35.49
N ALA A 33 -31.62 2.79 -36.24
CA ALA A 33 -31.31 4.12 -36.79
C ALA A 33 -32.28 4.46 -37.94
N SER A 34 -33.01 5.58 -37.80
CA SER A 34 -33.69 6.23 -38.92
C SER A 34 -33.06 7.58 -39.18
N HIS A 35 -32.47 7.72 -40.37
CA HIS A 35 -32.01 8.96 -41.00
C HIS A 35 -33.12 10.00 -41.06
N GLN A 36 -32.88 11.20 -40.56
CA GLN A 36 -33.43 12.43 -41.12
C GLN A 36 -32.41 13.55 -41.11
N LEU A 37 -31.92 13.88 -42.26
CA LEU A 37 -31.19 15.10 -42.56
C LEU A 37 -32.13 16.31 -42.39
N ARG A 38 -31.81 17.22 -41.46
CA ARG A 38 -32.35 18.58 -41.48
C ARG A 38 -31.18 19.57 -41.46
N HIS A 39 -31.14 20.34 -42.54
CA HIS A 39 -30.35 21.56 -42.68
C HIS A 39 -30.70 22.54 -41.55
N HIS A 40 -29.78 22.99 -40.78
CA HIS A 40 -29.90 24.23 -40.02
C HIS A 40 -28.56 24.97 -39.97
N SER A 41 -28.61 26.09 -40.62
CA SER A 41 -27.98 27.41 -40.36
C SER A 41 -26.70 27.46 -39.47
N ILE A 42 -25.66 27.94 -40.09
CA ILE A 42 -24.40 28.42 -39.48
C ILE A 42 -24.76 29.61 -38.55
N LEU A 43 -24.55 29.45 -37.25
CA LEU A 43 -24.56 30.56 -36.29
C LEU A 43 -23.12 30.95 -35.96
N PRO A 44 -22.88 32.27 -35.65
CA PRO A 44 -21.52 32.80 -35.52
C PRO A 44 -20.80 32.38 -34.24
N LEU A 45 -19.47 32.34 -34.31
CA LEU A 45 -18.46 31.83 -33.41
C LEU A 45 -18.29 32.62 -32.09
N SER A 46 -19.32 33.27 -31.57
CA SER A 46 -19.21 34.15 -30.40
C SER A 46 -19.93 33.67 -29.13
N GLN A 47 -20.41 32.43 -29.10
CA GLN A 47 -21.09 31.87 -27.91
C GLN A 47 -20.63 30.43 -27.62
N LEU A 48 -19.33 30.24 -27.49
CA LEU A 48 -18.75 29.07 -26.81
C LEU A 48 -18.33 29.54 -25.40
N ASN A 49 -19.33 29.75 -24.56
CA ASN A 49 -19.12 29.92 -23.15
C ASN A 49 -19.39 28.61 -22.41
N ASN A 50 -18.39 28.21 -21.64
CA ASN A 50 -18.47 27.48 -20.39
C ASN A 50 -19.19 26.13 -20.42
N HIS A 51 -18.50 25.10 -20.89
CA HIS A 51 -18.62 23.80 -20.26
C HIS A 51 -17.65 23.86 -19.06
N ASP A 52 -18.21 24.06 -17.88
CA ASP A 52 -17.57 23.74 -16.60
C ASP A 52 -17.39 22.22 -16.54
N GLU A 53 -16.33 21.72 -17.17
CA GLU A 53 -15.76 20.44 -16.79
C GLU A 53 -15.20 20.66 -15.38
N PRO A 54 -15.67 19.90 -14.36
CA PRO A 54 -15.12 20.03 -13.03
C PRO A 54 -13.63 19.67 -13.11
N ASN A 55 -12.80 20.67 -12.94
CA ASN A 55 -11.34 20.57 -12.96
C ASN A 55 -10.91 19.48 -11.98
N GLU A 56 -10.39 18.37 -12.50
CA GLU A 56 -9.94 17.20 -11.72
C GLU A 56 -8.90 17.62 -10.65
N LEU A 57 -8.10 18.65 -10.96
CA LEU A 57 -7.15 19.28 -10.02
C LEU A 57 -7.86 19.98 -8.85
N ALA A 58 -8.99 20.65 -9.08
CA ALA A 58 -9.76 21.30 -8.02
C ALA A 58 -10.47 20.29 -7.11
N GLN A 59 -10.84 19.12 -7.62
CA GLN A 59 -11.37 18.02 -6.80
C GLN A 59 -10.28 17.39 -5.93
N GLN A 60 -9.05 17.30 -6.43
CA GLN A 60 -7.90 16.81 -5.66
C GLN A 60 -7.50 17.77 -4.55
N GLU A 61 -7.52 19.09 -4.78
CA GLU A 61 -7.26 20.10 -3.75
C GLU A 61 -8.33 20.12 -2.65
N ASN A 62 -9.59 19.82 -2.95
CA ASN A 62 -10.66 19.74 -1.96
C ASN A 62 -10.64 18.46 -1.11
N LEU A 63 -9.98 17.39 -1.56
CA LEU A 63 -9.82 16.14 -0.81
C LEU A 63 -8.70 16.26 0.25
N LEU A 64 -7.63 16.97 -0.04
CA LEU A 64 -6.47 17.13 0.84
C LEU A 64 -6.82 17.68 2.25
N PRO A 65 -7.65 18.72 2.41
CA PRO A 65 -8.02 19.25 3.73
C PRO A 65 -8.87 18.26 4.55
N ARG A 66 -9.69 17.43 3.90
CA ARG A 66 -10.53 16.42 4.59
C ARG A 66 -9.71 15.24 5.06
N ILE A 67 -8.71 14.83 4.28
CA ILE A 67 -7.81 13.71 4.60
C ILE A 67 -6.83 14.12 5.70
N ALA A 68 -6.31 15.35 5.68
CA ALA A 68 -5.39 15.86 6.68
C ALA A 68 -5.99 15.98 8.10
N ARG A 69 -7.31 15.83 8.22
CA ARG A 69 -8.05 15.82 9.51
C ARG A 69 -8.62 14.46 9.88
N TYR A 70 -8.26 13.41 9.14
CA TYR A 70 -8.77 12.09 9.45
C TYR A 70 -8.11 11.57 10.71
N ILE A 71 -8.91 11.44 11.75
CA ILE A 71 -8.58 10.76 13.01
C ILE A 71 -9.73 9.81 13.30
N LYS A 72 -9.45 8.51 13.46
CA LYS A 72 -10.45 7.49 13.76
C LYS A 72 -9.89 6.44 14.70
N GLN A 73 -10.69 6.05 15.67
CA GLN A 73 -10.41 4.91 16.52
C GLN A 73 -11.12 3.67 15.98
N GLY A 74 -10.51 2.52 16.14
CA GLY A 74 -11.05 1.25 15.67
C GLY A 74 -10.16 0.07 16.06
N ILE A 75 -10.54 -1.11 15.60
CA ILE A 75 -9.77 -2.32 15.82
C ILE A 75 -8.78 -2.50 14.67
N ALA A 76 -7.50 -2.67 15.00
CA ALA A 76 -6.47 -3.13 14.09
C ALA A 76 -6.28 -4.64 14.20
N SER A 77 -5.89 -5.26 13.10
CA SER A 77 -5.25 -6.57 13.09
C SER A 77 -3.97 -6.52 12.26
N TRP A 78 -3.36 -7.65 11.98
CA TRP A 78 -2.20 -7.68 11.08
C TRP A 78 -2.27 -8.86 10.10
N TYR A 79 -1.65 -8.67 8.93
CA TYR A 79 -1.57 -9.69 7.90
C TYR A 79 -0.72 -10.88 8.32
N GLY A 80 -1.28 -12.06 8.19
CA GLY A 80 -0.52 -13.28 8.38
C GLY A 80 0.61 -13.45 7.34
N PRO A 81 1.60 -14.28 7.66
CA PRO A 81 2.79 -14.47 6.82
C PRO A 81 2.49 -15.06 5.44
N GLY A 82 1.30 -15.62 5.23
CA GLY A 82 0.85 -16.15 3.94
C GLY A 82 0.63 -15.09 2.85
N PHE A 83 0.65 -13.81 3.19
CA PHE A 83 0.54 -12.70 2.23
C PHE A 83 1.90 -12.16 1.77
N HIS A 84 2.99 -12.49 2.45
CA HIS A 84 4.33 -12.06 2.04
C HIS A 84 4.66 -12.51 0.61
N GLY A 85 5.09 -11.56 -0.21
CA GLY A 85 5.39 -11.79 -1.63
C GLY A 85 4.19 -11.66 -2.58
N LYS A 86 2.96 -11.43 -2.10
CA LYS A 86 1.79 -11.16 -2.94
C LYS A 86 1.70 -9.67 -3.29
N LYS A 87 0.97 -9.36 -4.36
CA LYS A 87 0.72 -7.95 -4.76
C LYS A 87 -0.31 -7.31 -3.85
N THR A 88 -0.06 -6.05 -3.50
CA THR A 88 -1.01 -5.16 -2.84
C THR A 88 -1.90 -4.44 -3.87
N ALA A 89 -2.87 -3.66 -3.41
CA ALA A 89 -3.74 -2.87 -4.28
C ALA A 89 -3.00 -1.78 -5.08
N THR A 90 -1.85 -1.31 -4.60
CA THR A 90 -0.95 -0.41 -5.38
C THR A 90 -0.14 -1.16 -6.44
N GLY A 91 -0.20 -2.50 -6.48
CA GLY A 91 0.63 -3.32 -7.37
C GLY A 91 2.01 -3.67 -6.81
N GLU A 92 2.40 -3.11 -5.68
CA GLU A 92 3.64 -3.43 -4.98
C GLU A 92 3.62 -4.86 -4.43
N ILE A 93 4.80 -5.39 -4.17
CA ILE A 93 4.91 -6.68 -3.50
C ILE A 93 4.87 -6.47 -1.98
N PHE A 94 3.90 -7.09 -1.30
CA PHE A 94 3.78 -7.01 0.15
C PHE A 94 5.00 -7.61 0.85
N ASP A 95 5.63 -6.79 1.67
CA ASP A 95 6.70 -7.20 2.59
C ASP A 95 6.21 -7.08 4.02
N MET A 96 6.04 -8.21 4.71
CA MET A 96 5.59 -8.25 6.11
C MET A 96 6.54 -7.51 7.08
N TYR A 97 7.79 -7.26 6.67
CA TYR A 97 8.79 -6.55 7.46
C TYR A 97 8.88 -5.05 7.14
N ALA A 98 8.08 -4.55 6.20
CA ALA A 98 7.98 -3.11 5.91
C ALA A 98 6.88 -2.47 6.78
N MET A 99 7.00 -1.17 7.06
CA MET A 99 6.01 -0.40 7.83
C MET A 99 4.84 0.01 6.94
N THR A 100 3.92 -0.93 6.67
CA THR A 100 2.78 -0.76 5.78
C THR A 100 1.47 -1.24 6.41
N ALA A 101 0.36 -0.82 5.82
CA ALA A 101 -0.97 -1.26 6.24
C ALA A 101 -1.98 -1.22 5.09
N ALA A 102 -3.12 -1.93 5.28
CA ALA A 102 -4.32 -1.80 4.46
C ALA A 102 -5.40 -1.01 5.18
N HIS A 103 -6.10 -0.18 4.43
CA HIS A 103 -7.26 0.57 4.92
C HIS A 103 -8.37 0.60 3.87
N LYS A 104 -9.65 0.59 4.32
CA LYS A 104 -10.81 0.48 3.43
C LYS A 104 -10.92 1.64 2.46
N THR A 105 -10.75 2.86 2.93
CA THR A 105 -11.13 4.09 2.21
C THR A 105 -10.06 5.16 2.10
N LEU A 106 -9.00 5.12 2.93
CA LEU A 106 -7.92 6.10 2.83
C LEU A 106 -7.26 6.04 1.45
N PRO A 107 -6.80 7.17 0.90
CA PRO A 107 -6.05 7.18 -0.35
C PRO A 107 -4.86 6.23 -0.32
N ILE A 108 -4.54 5.62 -1.44
CA ILE A 108 -3.34 4.82 -1.62
C ILE A 108 -2.53 5.38 -2.79
N PRO A 109 -1.23 5.69 -2.57
CA PRO A 109 -0.53 5.63 -1.28
C PRO A 109 -0.84 6.84 -0.38
N SER A 110 -0.90 6.62 0.95
CA SER A 110 -0.93 7.68 1.95
C SER A 110 -0.17 7.24 3.21
N TYR A 111 0.03 8.16 4.17
CA TYR A 111 0.71 7.86 5.42
C TYR A 111 -0.24 8.08 6.60
N ALA A 112 -0.13 7.21 7.58
CA ALA A 112 -0.87 7.31 8.82
C ALA A 112 0.03 7.04 10.02
N GLN A 113 -0.16 7.80 11.09
CA GLN A 113 0.28 7.43 12.42
C GLN A 113 -0.78 6.52 13.03
N VAL A 114 -0.37 5.36 13.50
CA VAL A 114 -1.21 4.40 14.22
C VAL A 114 -0.71 4.33 15.64
N THR A 115 -1.60 4.56 16.59
CA THR A 115 -1.29 4.53 18.03
C THR A 115 -2.10 3.42 18.69
N ASN A 116 -1.43 2.50 19.36
CA ASN A 116 -2.08 1.50 20.20
C ASN A 116 -2.64 2.20 21.46
N LEU A 117 -3.94 2.08 21.72
CA LEU A 117 -4.62 2.78 22.81
C LEU A 117 -4.36 2.17 24.20
N GLU A 118 -3.82 0.96 24.27
CA GLU A 118 -3.52 0.28 25.53
C GLU A 118 -2.14 0.68 26.07
N ASN A 119 -1.13 0.75 25.20
CA ASN A 119 0.25 1.00 25.62
C ASN A 119 0.82 2.34 25.10
N HIS A 120 0.04 3.10 24.33
CA HIS A 120 0.38 4.39 23.75
C HIS A 120 1.59 4.38 22.78
N ARG A 121 2.04 3.21 22.35
CA ARG A 121 3.06 3.12 21.29
C ARG A 121 2.48 3.57 19.96
N SER A 122 3.29 4.28 19.19
CA SER A 122 2.89 4.80 17.87
C SER A 122 3.88 4.39 16.80
N VAL A 123 3.35 4.14 15.61
CA VAL A 123 4.15 3.87 14.40
C VAL A 123 3.63 4.69 13.23
N ILE A 124 4.53 5.01 12.29
CA ILE A 124 4.13 5.55 10.99
C ILE A 124 4.08 4.40 10.00
N VAL A 125 2.92 4.24 9.35
CA VAL A 125 2.72 3.24 8.30
C VAL A 125 2.33 3.90 7.00
N ARG A 126 2.73 3.28 5.90
CA ARG A 126 2.23 3.64 4.58
C ARG A 126 1.02 2.77 4.24
N ILE A 127 -0.10 3.41 3.92
CA ILE A 127 -1.30 2.75 3.41
C ILE A 127 -1.08 2.44 1.94
N ASN A 128 -0.90 1.18 1.58
CA ASN A 128 -0.62 0.73 0.22
C ASN A 128 -1.54 -0.41 -0.24
N ASP A 129 -2.50 -0.80 0.60
CA ASP A 129 -3.42 -1.87 0.28
C ASP A 129 -4.85 -1.56 0.70
N ARG A 130 -5.81 -2.37 0.21
CA ARG A 130 -7.23 -2.31 0.51
C ARG A 130 -7.64 -3.43 1.46
N GLY A 131 -8.48 -3.09 2.42
CA GLY A 131 -8.98 -3.94 3.47
C GLY A 131 -8.99 -3.20 4.81
N PRO A 132 -9.35 -3.85 5.92
CA PRO A 132 -9.88 -5.22 6.03
C PRO A 132 -11.27 -5.40 5.44
N TYR A 133 -11.54 -6.58 4.86
CA TYR A 133 -12.88 -6.93 4.34
C TYR A 133 -13.65 -7.86 5.28
N VAL A 134 -13.02 -8.33 6.35
CA VAL A 134 -13.60 -9.28 7.29
C VAL A 134 -13.65 -8.66 8.68
N GLY A 135 -14.80 -8.85 9.36
CA GLY A 135 -15.02 -8.35 10.71
C GLY A 135 -15.15 -6.83 10.80
N ASN A 136 -15.24 -6.34 12.05
CA ASN A 136 -15.36 -4.90 12.36
C ASN A 136 -13.99 -4.25 12.57
N ARG A 137 -13.01 -4.59 11.73
CA ARG A 137 -11.67 -4.02 11.78
C ARG A 137 -11.60 -2.78 10.91
N GLU A 138 -10.72 -1.85 11.29
CA GLU A 138 -10.51 -0.60 10.58
C GLU A 138 -9.25 -0.63 9.72
N ILE A 139 -8.20 -1.29 10.22
CA ILE A 139 -6.89 -1.33 9.58
C ILE A 139 -6.25 -2.72 9.76
N ASP A 140 -5.56 -3.21 8.73
CA ASP A 140 -4.71 -4.39 8.82
C ASP A 140 -3.24 -3.95 8.66
N LEU A 141 -2.45 -4.19 9.69
CA LEU A 141 -1.04 -3.80 9.76
C LEU A 141 -0.13 -4.87 9.12
N SER A 142 1.06 -4.48 8.73
CA SER A 142 2.14 -5.45 8.50
C SER A 142 2.59 -6.07 9.84
N TYR A 143 3.27 -7.21 9.79
CA TYR A 143 3.88 -7.82 10.97
C TYR A 143 4.85 -6.86 11.68
N ALA A 144 5.69 -6.14 10.94
CA ALA A 144 6.62 -5.18 11.52
C ALA A 144 5.91 -4.05 12.27
N ALA A 145 4.83 -3.52 11.70
CA ALA A 145 4.03 -2.48 12.35
C ALA A 145 3.34 -2.99 13.62
N ALA A 146 2.72 -4.17 13.56
CA ALA A 146 2.08 -4.78 14.73
C ALA A 146 3.09 -5.07 15.86
N LYS A 147 4.27 -5.57 15.51
CA LYS A 147 5.36 -5.83 16.46
C LYS A 147 5.85 -4.55 17.15
N ASN A 148 6.01 -3.46 16.40
CA ASN A 148 6.42 -2.17 16.99
C ASN A 148 5.33 -1.57 17.89
N LEU A 149 4.05 -1.90 17.65
CA LEU A 149 2.93 -1.53 18.51
C LEU A 149 2.72 -2.49 19.69
N ASP A 150 3.53 -3.58 19.76
CA ASP A 150 3.42 -4.62 20.80
C ASP A 150 2.04 -5.31 20.81
N MET A 151 1.55 -5.65 19.63
CA MET A 151 0.23 -6.28 19.43
C MET A 151 0.28 -7.53 18.54
N GLU A 152 1.48 -7.99 18.16
CA GLU A 152 1.60 -9.14 17.26
C GLU A 152 1.15 -10.46 17.90
N GLN A 153 1.25 -10.58 19.23
CA GLN A 153 0.84 -11.79 19.97
C GLN A 153 -0.66 -11.86 20.15
N ASP A 154 -1.31 -10.73 20.43
CA ASP A 154 -2.76 -10.63 20.63
C ASP A 154 -3.54 -10.71 19.31
N GLY A 155 -2.86 -10.47 18.18
CA GLY A 155 -3.42 -10.53 16.83
C GLY A 155 -4.32 -9.35 16.47
N THR A 156 -4.93 -8.70 17.45
CA THR A 156 -5.80 -7.51 17.31
C THR A 156 -5.59 -6.55 18.47
N GLY A 157 -5.92 -5.27 18.28
CA GLY A 157 -5.86 -4.26 19.34
C GLY A 157 -6.63 -3.00 18.98
N ALA A 158 -7.01 -2.23 20.00
CA ALA A 158 -7.64 -0.93 19.81
C ALA A 158 -6.60 0.11 19.43
N VAL A 159 -6.84 0.83 18.32
CA VAL A 159 -5.90 1.82 17.81
C VAL A 159 -6.59 3.14 17.46
N GLU A 160 -5.82 4.22 17.49
CA GLU A 160 -6.14 5.48 16.84
C GLU A 160 -5.34 5.59 15.54
N ILE A 161 -6.02 5.96 14.46
CA ILE A 161 -5.44 6.15 13.12
C ILE A 161 -5.53 7.63 12.78
N LYS A 162 -4.39 8.29 12.58
CA LYS A 162 -4.29 9.69 12.19
C LYS A 162 -3.56 9.80 10.86
N VAL A 163 -4.24 10.30 9.83
CA VAL A 163 -3.57 10.56 8.54
C VAL A 163 -2.61 11.75 8.67
N ILE A 164 -1.44 11.61 8.08
CA ILE A 164 -0.38 12.62 8.07
C ILE A 164 0.14 12.84 6.65
N SER A 165 0.69 14.01 6.37
CA SER A 165 1.34 14.28 5.08
C SER A 165 2.66 13.49 4.95
N SER A 166 3.11 13.31 3.71
CA SER A 166 4.41 12.65 3.45
C SER A 166 5.57 13.41 4.12
N SER A 167 5.51 14.74 4.18
CA SER A 167 6.52 15.56 4.86
C SER A 167 6.51 15.34 6.39
N GLN A 168 5.33 15.27 7.00
CA GLN A 168 5.20 14.94 8.43
C GLN A 168 5.68 13.50 8.71
N ALA A 169 5.36 12.54 7.84
CA ALA A 169 5.83 11.17 7.95
C ALA A 169 7.37 11.13 7.93
N LEU A 170 7.99 11.78 6.95
CA LEU A 170 9.45 11.86 6.86
C LEU A 170 10.08 12.48 8.11
N GLN A 171 9.54 13.61 8.59
CA GLN A 171 10.05 14.28 9.80
C GLN A 171 9.93 13.39 11.04
N GLN A 172 8.79 12.75 11.24
CA GLN A 172 8.57 11.90 12.41
C GLN A 172 9.44 10.64 12.36
N ILE A 173 9.60 9.99 11.20
CA ILE A 173 10.48 8.83 11.04
C ILE A 173 11.95 9.24 11.27
N ALA A 174 12.37 10.39 10.72
CA ALA A 174 13.73 10.89 10.89
C ALA A 174 14.05 11.32 12.33
N ALA A 175 13.05 11.76 13.09
CA ALA A 175 13.21 12.14 14.50
C ALA A 175 13.43 10.92 15.43
N THR A 176 13.04 9.72 15.01
CA THR A 176 13.35 8.50 15.73
C THR A 176 14.84 8.16 15.50
N GLN A 177 15.70 8.41 16.47
CA GLN A 177 17.17 8.22 16.36
C GLN A 177 17.60 6.79 16.03
N GLU A 178 16.70 5.84 16.13
CA GLU A 178 16.95 4.41 15.88
C GLU A 178 16.71 3.99 14.42
N GLN A 179 16.16 4.87 13.58
CA GLN A 179 15.77 4.54 12.23
C GLN A 179 16.40 5.47 11.21
N HIS A 180 16.77 4.92 10.07
CA HIS A 180 17.12 5.68 8.88
C HIS A 180 15.95 5.65 7.89
N VAL A 181 15.68 6.77 7.26
CA VAL A 181 14.69 6.87 6.18
C VAL A 181 15.39 6.65 4.85
N TYR A 182 14.78 5.83 4.01
CA TYR A 182 15.23 5.59 2.64
C TYR A 182 14.08 5.88 1.67
N LEU A 183 14.43 6.25 0.45
CA LEU A 183 13.50 6.31 -0.66
C LEU A 183 13.55 4.97 -1.39
N GLN A 184 12.53 4.15 -1.23
CA GLN A 184 12.40 2.90 -1.98
C GLN A 184 11.83 3.20 -3.36
N VAL A 185 12.54 2.80 -4.40
CA VAL A 185 12.22 3.06 -5.80
C VAL A 185 11.76 1.81 -6.55
N GLY A 186 11.68 0.69 -5.86
CA GLY A 186 11.12 -0.56 -6.38
C GLY A 186 11.33 -1.75 -5.46
N SER A 187 10.46 -2.76 -5.62
CA SER A 187 10.54 -4.05 -4.92
C SER A 187 10.26 -5.19 -5.90
N PHE A 188 11.11 -6.21 -5.89
CA PHE A 188 11.09 -7.28 -6.90
C PHE A 188 11.29 -8.65 -6.27
N GLY A 189 10.59 -9.66 -6.78
CA GLY A 189 10.87 -11.07 -6.46
C GLY A 189 12.10 -11.64 -7.19
N SER A 190 12.86 -10.82 -7.93
CA SER A 190 14.01 -11.25 -8.72
C SER A 190 15.18 -10.26 -8.56
N ALA A 191 16.34 -10.77 -8.17
CA ALA A 191 17.59 -10.00 -8.08
C ALA A 191 17.95 -9.32 -9.42
N LYS A 192 17.76 -10.02 -10.55
CA LYS A 192 18.03 -9.48 -11.89
C LYS A 192 17.20 -8.25 -12.20
N LYS A 193 15.91 -8.21 -11.80
CA LYS A 193 15.05 -7.03 -12.00
C LYS A 193 15.49 -5.87 -11.12
N ALA A 194 15.85 -6.13 -9.85
CA ALA A 194 16.37 -5.12 -8.94
C ALA A 194 17.68 -4.51 -9.48
N MET A 195 18.61 -5.36 -9.94
CA MET A 195 19.87 -4.91 -10.54
C MET A 195 19.66 -4.07 -11.82
N LYS A 196 18.68 -4.44 -12.67
CA LYS A 196 18.32 -3.65 -13.84
C LYS A 196 17.86 -2.23 -13.47
N LEU A 197 17.05 -2.09 -12.42
CA LEU A 197 16.62 -0.78 -11.93
C LEU A 197 17.80 0.01 -11.34
N LYS A 198 18.62 -0.61 -10.49
CA LYS A 198 19.84 -0.01 -9.93
C LYS A 198 20.72 0.56 -11.04
N ASN A 199 21.04 -0.24 -12.06
CA ASN A 199 21.89 0.17 -13.17
C ASN A 199 21.24 1.30 -14.00
N LYS A 200 19.89 1.29 -14.17
CA LYS A 200 19.18 2.39 -14.84
C LYS A 200 19.37 3.70 -14.08
N ILE A 201 19.27 3.68 -12.76
CA ILE A 201 19.45 4.89 -11.93
C ILE A 201 20.90 5.38 -12.01
N ALA A 202 21.87 4.51 -11.81
CA ALA A 202 23.30 4.84 -11.86
C ALA A 202 23.72 5.42 -13.22
N ALA A 203 23.17 4.89 -14.33
CA ALA A 203 23.45 5.38 -15.68
C ALA A 203 22.94 6.80 -15.96
N ASN A 204 22.10 7.36 -15.09
CA ASN A 204 21.57 8.73 -15.20
C ASN A 204 22.23 9.70 -14.19
N ASN A 205 23.43 9.42 -13.74
CA ASN A 205 24.20 10.25 -12.79
C ASN A 205 23.45 10.56 -11.48
N LEU A 206 22.56 9.67 -11.06
CA LEU A 206 21.90 9.74 -9.75
C LEU A 206 22.70 8.95 -8.73
N PRO A 207 22.56 9.25 -7.41
CA PRO A 207 23.18 8.47 -6.36
C PRO A 207 22.87 6.97 -6.54
N GLU A 208 23.88 6.13 -6.38
CA GLU A 208 23.74 4.70 -6.58
C GLU A 208 22.82 4.08 -5.51
N PRO A 209 21.75 3.36 -5.90
CA PRO A 209 20.88 2.71 -4.94
C PRO A 209 21.50 1.47 -4.32
N ASP A 210 21.13 1.18 -3.08
CA ASP A 210 21.37 -0.11 -2.43
C ASP A 210 20.28 -1.12 -2.80
N ILE A 211 20.67 -2.40 -2.93
CA ILE A 211 19.71 -3.51 -3.04
C ILE A 211 19.70 -4.24 -1.71
N ARG A 212 18.56 -4.25 -1.04
CA ARG A 212 18.32 -4.97 0.20
C ARG A 212 17.38 -6.13 -0.02
N SER A 213 17.61 -7.25 0.65
CA SER A 213 16.75 -8.41 0.55
C SER A 213 16.04 -8.70 1.87
N SER A 214 14.79 -9.15 1.78
CA SER A 214 14.06 -9.75 2.88
C SER A 214 13.55 -11.12 2.45
N THR A 215 13.75 -12.14 3.28
CA THR A 215 13.38 -13.51 2.95
C THR A 215 12.43 -14.06 4.00
N TYR A 216 11.33 -14.64 3.54
CA TYR A 216 10.43 -15.41 4.36
C TYR A 216 10.13 -16.75 3.67
N LYS A 217 10.45 -17.86 4.32
CA LYS A 217 10.39 -19.23 3.74
C LYS A 217 11.16 -19.28 2.41
N LYS A 218 10.45 -19.56 1.30
CA LYS A 218 11.02 -19.65 -0.04
C LYS A 218 10.88 -18.38 -0.88
N SER A 219 10.33 -17.30 -0.29
CA SER A 219 10.08 -16.02 -0.99
C SER A 219 11.11 -14.98 -0.57
N THR A 220 11.90 -14.50 -1.52
CA THR A 220 12.86 -13.40 -1.31
C THR A 220 12.42 -12.18 -2.09
N LEU A 221 12.38 -11.04 -1.42
CA LEU A 221 12.13 -9.73 -2.01
C LEU A 221 13.42 -8.93 -2.06
N TYR A 222 13.66 -8.28 -3.19
CA TYR A 222 14.81 -7.41 -3.44
C TYR A 222 14.29 -5.98 -3.55
N LYS A 223 14.63 -5.13 -2.58
CA LYS A 223 14.23 -3.73 -2.49
C LYS A 223 15.36 -2.85 -3.00
N VAL A 224 15.05 -1.94 -3.91
CA VAL A 224 16.01 -0.94 -4.42
C VAL A 224 15.73 0.35 -3.67
N GLN A 225 16.71 0.84 -2.90
CA GLN A 225 16.56 1.94 -1.97
C GLN A 225 17.68 2.96 -2.14
N MET A 226 17.33 4.24 -1.99
CA MET A 226 18.26 5.38 -2.05
C MET A 226 18.26 6.12 -0.72
N GLY A 227 19.41 6.51 -0.25
CA GLY A 227 19.54 7.24 1.02
C GLY A 227 20.76 6.80 1.85
N PRO A 228 20.79 7.17 3.15
CA PRO A 228 19.66 7.70 3.96
C PRO A 228 19.20 9.11 3.55
N ILE A 229 17.88 9.36 3.68
CA ILE A 229 17.26 10.65 3.41
C ILE A 229 17.20 11.46 4.70
N ASN A 230 17.84 12.62 4.71
CA ASN A 230 17.98 13.42 5.93
C ASN A 230 17.05 14.63 5.97
N SER A 231 16.38 14.98 4.85
CA SER A 231 15.49 16.12 4.79
C SER A 231 14.41 15.96 3.71
N THR A 232 13.29 16.67 3.88
CA THR A 232 12.22 16.74 2.89
C THR A 232 12.71 17.36 1.57
N ALA A 233 13.61 18.35 1.64
CA ALA A 233 14.17 18.97 0.45
C ALA A 233 14.96 17.98 -0.40
N SER A 234 15.86 17.20 0.22
CA SER A 234 16.62 16.14 -0.49
C SER A 234 15.69 15.08 -1.08
N ALA A 235 14.64 14.71 -0.36
CA ALA A 235 13.65 13.75 -0.83
C ALA A 235 12.91 14.25 -2.09
N ASN A 236 12.45 15.50 -2.07
CA ASN A 236 11.74 16.10 -3.20
C ASN A 236 12.66 16.22 -4.43
N GLN A 237 13.88 16.72 -4.22
CA GLN A 237 14.87 16.82 -5.30
C GLN A 237 15.15 15.45 -5.95
N LEU A 238 15.31 14.41 -5.13
CA LEU A 238 15.56 13.06 -5.62
C LEU A 238 14.35 12.52 -6.39
N ASN A 239 13.13 12.74 -5.88
CA ASN A 239 11.89 12.35 -6.55
C ASN A 239 11.73 13.03 -7.92
N GLU A 240 12.02 14.34 -8.02
CA GLU A 240 11.98 15.06 -9.29
C GLU A 240 13.00 14.50 -10.32
N GLN A 241 14.20 14.17 -9.85
CA GLN A 241 15.22 13.57 -10.71
C GLN A 241 14.82 12.16 -11.18
N LEU A 242 14.25 11.34 -10.30
CA LEU A 242 13.74 10.01 -10.62
C LEU A 242 12.57 10.07 -11.60
N ALA A 243 11.66 11.03 -11.43
CA ALA A 243 10.53 11.24 -12.34
C ALA A 243 10.99 11.54 -13.77
N LYS A 244 12.07 12.32 -13.96
CA LYS A 244 12.64 12.62 -15.29
C LYS A 244 13.11 11.37 -16.04
N ILE A 245 13.48 10.30 -15.33
CA ILE A 245 13.86 9.02 -15.93
C ILE A 245 12.73 7.97 -15.88
N GLY A 246 11.48 8.44 -15.60
CA GLY A 246 10.28 7.60 -15.60
C GLY A 246 10.17 6.68 -14.38
N ILE A 247 10.68 7.11 -13.22
CA ILE A 247 10.50 6.44 -11.92
C ILE A 247 9.68 7.37 -11.04
N THR A 248 8.37 7.14 -10.98
CA THR A 248 7.42 7.98 -10.24
C THR A 248 6.83 7.28 -9.02
N ASP A 249 6.90 5.94 -8.99
CA ASP A 249 6.39 5.13 -7.87
C ASP A 249 7.49 4.98 -6.81
N THR A 250 7.64 6.01 -5.98
CA THR A 250 8.62 6.07 -4.89
C THR A 250 7.92 6.14 -3.53
N GLN A 251 8.57 5.63 -2.50
CA GLN A 251 8.02 5.61 -1.15
C GLN A 251 9.09 5.78 -0.07
N PHE A 252 8.75 6.49 1.01
CA PHE A 252 9.59 6.51 2.18
C PHE A 252 9.43 5.22 2.97
N VAL A 253 10.55 4.63 3.34
CA VAL A 253 10.62 3.45 4.20
C VAL A 253 11.59 3.73 5.34
N SER A 254 11.25 3.25 6.53
CA SER A 254 12.15 3.31 7.67
C SER A 254 12.79 1.94 7.89
N GLU A 255 14.06 1.94 8.21
CA GLU A 255 14.79 0.73 8.62
C GLU A 255 15.57 0.98 9.89
N SER A 256 15.55 0.01 10.81
CA SER A 256 16.34 0.09 12.03
C SER A 256 17.85 0.04 11.72
N LYS A 257 18.65 0.72 12.51
CA LYS A 257 20.12 0.71 12.39
C LYS A 257 20.70 -0.70 12.49
N GLN A 258 20.02 -1.62 13.19
CA GLN A 258 20.43 -3.01 13.36
C GLN A 258 20.24 -3.88 12.10
N SER A 259 19.37 -3.50 11.17
CA SER A 259 19.11 -4.30 9.95
C SER A 259 20.18 -4.13 8.85
N GLN A 260 21.24 -3.34 9.09
CA GLN A 260 22.31 -3.12 8.11
C GLN A 260 23.20 -4.35 7.86
N SER A 261 23.05 -5.42 8.65
CA SER A 261 23.87 -6.63 8.57
C SER A 261 23.63 -7.52 7.33
N SER A 262 22.57 -7.28 6.55
CA SER A 262 22.21 -8.12 5.40
C SER A 262 22.38 -7.37 4.06
N ARG A 263 23.48 -6.62 3.88
CA ARG A 263 23.85 -6.12 2.56
C ARG A 263 24.26 -7.30 1.68
N VAL A 264 23.50 -7.56 0.63
CA VAL A 264 23.95 -8.45 -0.45
C VAL A 264 25.02 -7.70 -1.23
N ILE A 265 26.29 -7.97 -0.91
CA ILE A 265 27.41 -7.61 -1.78
C ILE A 265 27.38 -8.66 -2.90
N MET A 266 26.91 -8.29 -4.07
CA MET A 266 27.08 -9.05 -5.31
C MET A 266 28.16 -8.40 -6.16
#